data_bba741b1fa11f12b08da614c37daa6de
#
_entry.id   bba741b1fa11f12b08da614c37daa6de
#
_cell.length_a   1.000
_cell.length_b   1.000
_cell.length_c   1.000
_cell.angle_alpha   90.00
_cell.angle_beta   90.00
_cell.angle_gamma   90.00
#
_symmetry.space_group_name_H-M   'P 1'
#
loop_
_entity.id
_entity.type
_entity.pdbx_description
1 polymer ?
#
loop_
_entity_poly.entity_id
_entity_poly.type
_entity_poly.pdbx_seq_one_letter_code
_entity_poly.pdbx_strand_id
1 'polypeptide(L)'
;DTEKVWSMTNAAIEPEWAIDELPHLLARRHHDPHWARSQGRVVGSEQISLFGLVLAPKKPVHYGALFPEESRQIFARDALVTGEINTRAGFLQRNLAMLARAREEEAKQRRAGLIVDEDWQAQWYLDRMPPHVHNQHALDAWYGKLPAAEKAKLEWSFDDLIVGGVSDAERFPKHLRLGDVRLAVNYR
;
A
#
# COMPACT_ATOMS: atom_id res chain seq x y z
N ASP A 1 -14.23 47.16 -30.70
CA ASP A 1 -15.28 46.12 -30.84
C ASP A 1 -15.00 45.02 -29.81
N THR A 2 -15.66 45.13 -28.68
CA THR A 2 -15.63 44.06 -27.69
C THR A 2 -16.94 43.29 -27.83
N GLU A 3 -16.90 42.15 -28.48
CA GLU A 3 -17.97 41.17 -28.44
C GLU A 3 -18.06 40.58 -27.03
N LYS A 4 -18.78 41.27 -26.16
CA LYS A 4 -19.15 40.70 -24.86
C LYS A 4 -20.41 39.88 -25.07
N VAL A 5 -20.27 38.57 -24.93
CA VAL A 5 -21.43 37.67 -24.85
C VAL A 5 -22.09 37.89 -23.48
N TRP A 6 -23.30 38.45 -23.47
CA TRP A 6 -24.11 38.66 -22.28
C TRP A 6 -25.14 37.53 -22.18
N SER A 7 -25.11 36.78 -21.10
CA SER A 7 -26.21 35.88 -20.76
C SER A 7 -27.20 36.60 -19.86
N MET A 8 -28.43 36.77 -20.34
CA MET A 8 -29.48 37.47 -19.61
C MET A 8 -30.31 36.57 -18.69
N THR A 9 -30.14 35.27 -18.79
CA THR A 9 -30.88 34.29 -17.98
C THR A 9 -29.93 33.29 -17.40
N ASN A 10 -29.76 33.32 -16.09
CA ASN A 10 -28.99 32.33 -15.34
C ASN A 10 -29.96 31.44 -14.57
N ALA A 11 -29.86 30.14 -14.76
CA ALA A 11 -30.54 29.14 -13.94
C ALA A 11 -29.53 28.51 -13.00
N ALA A 12 -29.88 28.41 -11.72
CA ALA A 12 -29.12 27.56 -10.80
C ALA A 12 -29.39 26.10 -11.14
N ILE A 13 -28.33 25.34 -11.38
CA ILE A 13 -28.40 23.89 -11.58
C ILE A 13 -27.65 23.20 -10.46
N GLU A 14 -28.17 22.07 -10.02
CA GLU A 14 -27.47 21.22 -9.04
C GLU A 14 -26.24 20.60 -9.70
N PRO A 15 -25.06 20.61 -9.03
CA PRO A 15 -23.84 20.02 -9.57
C PRO A 15 -24.01 18.57 -10.01
N GLU A 16 -24.84 17.79 -9.30
CA GLU A 16 -25.15 16.40 -9.58
C GLU A 16 -25.73 16.21 -10.99
N TRP A 17 -26.58 17.11 -11.45
CA TRP A 17 -27.15 17.05 -12.81
C TRP A 17 -26.05 17.16 -13.88
N ALA A 18 -25.11 18.10 -13.67
CA ALA A 18 -23.98 18.23 -14.58
C ALA A 18 -23.08 16.99 -14.58
N ILE A 19 -22.92 16.34 -13.43
CA ILE A 19 -22.14 15.11 -13.29
C ILE A 19 -22.80 13.94 -14.02
N ASP A 20 -24.11 13.83 -13.97
CA ASP A 20 -24.87 12.72 -14.54
C ASP A 20 -25.08 12.87 -16.05
N GLU A 21 -25.39 14.11 -16.50
CA GLU A 21 -25.73 14.38 -17.90
C GLU A 21 -24.51 14.61 -18.82
N LEU A 22 -23.39 15.09 -18.25
CA LEU A 22 -22.21 15.48 -19.01
C LEU A 22 -20.94 14.73 -18.58
N PRO A 23 -20.97 13.41 -18.39
CA PRO A 23 -19.82 12.65 -17.84
C PRO A 23 -18.57 12.74 -18.70
N HIS A 24 -18.74 12.93 -20.02
CA HIS A 24 -17.64 13.02 -21.00
C HIS A 24 -16.89 14.37 -20.98
N LEU A 25 -17.47 15.40 -20.34
CA LEU A 25 -16.85 16.73 -20.20
C LEU A 25 -16.20 16.93 -18.82
N LEU A 26 -16.35 15.96 -17.91
CA LEU A 26 -15.82 16.05 -16.56
C LEU A 26 -14.34 15.72 -16.51
N ALA A 27 -13.58 16.54 -15.79
CA ALA A 27 -12.24 16.18 -15.34
C ALA A 27 -12.32 15.60 -13.92
N ARG A 28 -11.69 14.43 -13.72
CA ARG A 28 -11.65 13.73 -12.43
C ARG A 28 -10.20 13.65 -11.95
N ARG A 29 -9.98 14.03 -10.70
CA ARG A 29 -8.68 13.93 -10.04
C ARG A 29 -8.83 13.16 -8.75
N HIS A 30 -7.93 12.20 -8.53
CA HIS A 30 -7.91 11.38 -7.34
C HIS A 30 -6.78 11.85 -6.42
N HIS A 31 -7.05 11.92 -5.12
CA HIS A 31 -6.10 12.40 -4.12
C HIS A 31 -6.37 11.76 -2.75
N ASP A 32 -5.42 11.93 -1.83
CA ASP A 32 -5.46 11.45 -0.44
C ASP A 32 -5.71 9.94 -0.31
N PRO A 33 -5.01 9.05 -1.07
CA PRO A 33 -5.13 7.62 -0.86
C PRO A 33 -4.56 7.23 0.50
N HIS A 34 -5.34 6.47 1.29
CA HIS A 34 -4.93 6.01 2.61
C HIS A 34 -5.65 4.72 3.01
N TRP A 35 -5.05 3.99 3.95
CA TRP A 35 -5.67 2.82 4.53
C TRP A 35 -6.80 3.20 5.49
N ALA A 36 -8.00 2.68 5.25
CA ALA A 36 -9.14 2.84 6.15
C ALA A 36 -9.40 1.53 6.90
N ARG A 37 -8.86 1.41 8.12
CA ARG A 37 -8.99 0.22 8.96
C ARG A 37 -10.43 -0.21 9.17
N SER A 38 -11.35 0.72 9.42
CA SER A 38 -12.77 0.44 9.63
C SER A 38 -13.45 -0.16 8.40
N GLN A 39 -12.97 0.15 7.21
CA GLN A 39 -13.48 -0.36 5.94
C GLN A 39 -12.65 -1.55 5.41
N GLY A 40 -11.47 -1.80 5.96
CA GLY A 40 -10.58 -2.88 5.56
C GLY A 40 -10.04 -2.73 4.12
N ARG A 41 -9.90 -1.49 3.63
CA ARG A 41 -9.47 -1.19 2.27
C ARG A 41 -8.80 0.19 2.14
N VAL A 42 -8.12 0.41 1.03
CA VAL A 42 -7.62 1.73 0.68
C VAL A 42 -8.74 2.57 0.09
N VAL A 43 -8.93 3.75 0.64
CA VAL A 43 -9.89 4.76 0.20
C VAL A 43 -9.15 6.00 -0.25
N GLY A 44 -9.80 6.81 -1.05
CA GLY A 44 -9.29 8.09 -1.50
C GLY A 44 -10.44 9.06 -1.73
N SER A 45 -10.11 10.22 -2.27
CA SER A 45 -11.07 11.25 -2.64
C SER A 45 -10.96 11.54 -4.13
N GLU A 46 -12.10 11.77 -4.77
CA GLU A 46 -12.23 12.21 -6.14
C GLU A 46 -12.71 13.65 -6.17
N GLN A 47 -12.00 14.50 -6.88
CA GLN A 47 -12.47 15.84 -7.24
C GLN A 47 -13.02 15.80 -8.66
N ILE A 48 -14.24 16.29 -8.84
CA ILE A 48 -14.91 16.36 -10.14
C ILE A 48 -15.03 17.83 -10.53
N SER A 49 -14.62 18.17 -11.75
CA SER A 49 -14.71 19.52 -12.29
C SER A 49 -15.21 19.53 -13.74
N LEU A 50 -15.89 20.60 -14.12
CA LEU A 50 -16.37 20.89 -15.47
C LEU A 50 -15.76 22.21 -15.93
N PHE A 51 -14.93 22.18 -16.99
CA PHE A 51 -14.22 23.37 -17.51
C PHE A 51 -13.49 24.20 -16.45
N GLY A 52 -12.92 23.54 -15.43
CA GLY A 52 -12.23 24.19 -14.32
C GLY A 52 -13.11 24.59 -13.14
N LEU A 53 -14.44 24.54 -13.27
CA LEU A 53 -15.36 24.72 -12.16
C LEU A 53 -15.45 23.43 -11.34
N VAL A 54 -15.13 23.50 -10.05
CA VAL A 54 -15.23 22.34 -9.16
C VAL A 54 -16.69 22.10 -8.81
N LEU A 55 -17.21 20.94 -9.24
CA LEU A 55 -18.58 20.49 -8.96
C LEU A 55 -18.64 19.67 -7.66
N ALA A 56 -17.68 18.76 -7.47
CA ALA A 56 -17.54 17.97 -6.26
C ALA A 56 -16.06 17.97 -5.81
N PRO A 57 -15.72 18.66 -4.72
CA PRO A 57 -14.33 18.81 -4.29
C PRO A 57 -13.75 17.56 -3.63
N LYS A 58 -14.58 16.74 -2.98
CA LYS A 58 -14.13 15.59 -2.21
C LYS A 58 -15.20 14.50 -2.14
N LYS A 59 -15.29 13.69 -3.19
CA LYS A 59 -16.15 12.50 -3.23
C LYS A 59 -15.34 11.28 -2.80
N PRO A 60 -15.77 10.53 -1.76
CA PRO A 60 -15.05 9.33 -1.36
C PRO A 60 -15.13 8.25 -2.45
N VAL A 61 -13.99 7.57 -2.71
CA VAL A 61 -13.90 6.51 -3.71
C VAL A 61 -13.17 5.29 -3.18
N HIS A 62 -13.50 4.13 -3.72
CA HIS A 62 -12.76 2.89 -3.51
C HIS A 62 -11.48 2.92 -4.34
N TYR A 63 -10.39 3.38 -3.71
CA TYR A 63 -9.13 3.61 -4.41
C TYR A 63 -8.54 2.33 -5.03
N GLY A 64 -8.69 1.19 -4.35
CA GLY A 64 -8.20 -0.11 -4.81
C GLY A 64 -8.83 -0.61 -6.12
N ALA A 65 -10.04 -0.17 -6.45
CA ALA A 65 -10.68 -0.50 -7.72
C ALA A 65 -10.11 0.31 -8.90
N LEU A 66 -9.64 1.51 -8.63
CA LEU A 66 -9.09 2.42 -9.64
C LEU A 66 -7.57 2.28 -9.78
N PHE A 67 -6.87 2.11 -8.67
CA PHE A 67 -5.41 2.07 -8.58
C PHE A 67 -4.95 0.87 -7.73
N PRO A 68 -5.07 -0.37 -8.24
CA PRO A 68 -4.78 -1.58 -7.47
C PRO A 68 -3.31 -1.68 -7.05
N GLU A 69 -2.36 -1.29 -7.89
CA GLU A 69 -0.92 -1.36 -7.58
C GLU A 69 -0.53 -0.39 -6.46
N GLU A 70 -0.98 0.86 -6.53
CA GLU A 70 -0.72 1.84 -5.48
C GLU A 70 -1.42 1.43 -4.17
N SER A 71 -2.65 0.93 -4.26
CA SER A 71 -3.39 0.41 -3.10
C SER A 71 -2.70 -0.77 -2.45
N ARG A 72 -2.04 -1.61 -3.23
CA ARG A 72 -1.25 -2.75 -2.74
C ARG A 72 -0.05 -2.29 -1.93
N GLN A 73 0.65 -1.23 -2.36
CA GLN A 73 1.76 -0.63 -1.63
C GLN A 73 1.29 -0.02 -0.31
N ILE A 74 0.21 0.76 -0.34
CA ILE A 74 -0.40 1.36 0.85
C ILE A 74 -0.87 0.27 1.82
N PHE A 75 -1.52 -0.78 1.32
CA PHE A 75 -1.98 -1.92 2.13
C PHE A 75 -0.82 -2.63 2.84
N ALA A 76 0.27 -2.91 2.14
CA ALA A 76 1.42 -3.57 2.74
C ALA A 76 2.04 -2.71 3.85
N ARG A 77 2.25 -1.42 3.60
CA ARG A 77 2.90 -0.50 4.54
C ARG A 77 2.00 -0.11 5.69
N ASP A 78 0.78 0.35 5.39
CA ASP A 78 -0.08 1.01 6.38
C ASP A 78 -1.03 0.04 7.10
N ALA A 79 -1.25 -1.17 6.57
CA ALA A 79 -2.06 -2.19 7.22
C ALA A 79 -1.24 -3.34 7.80
N LEU A 80 -0.33 -3.94 7.02
CA LEU A 80 0.39 -5.14 7.44
C LEU A 80 1.59 -4.82 8.32
N VAL A 81 2.45 -3.88 7.92
CA VAL A 81 3.64 -3.50 8.69
C VAL A 81 3.26 -2.87 10.02
N THR A 82 2.25 -2.01 10.04
CA THR A 82 1.75 -1.37 11.28
C THR A 82 0.88 -2.29 12.12
N GLY A 83 0.29 -3.33 11.54
CA GLY A 83 -0.70 -4.18 12.20
C GLY A 83 -2.09 -3.55 12.34
N GLU A 84 -2.34 -2.41 11.67
CA GLU A 84 -3.60 -1.65 11.72
C GLU A 84 -4.69 -2.29 10.84
N ILE A 85 -4.97 -3.58 11.06
CA ILE A 85 -5.94 -4.38 10.30
C ILE A 85 -6.66 -5.40 11.19
N ASN A 86 -7.94 -5.64 10.92
CA ASN A 86 -8.74 -6.65 11.60
C ASN A 86 -8.81 -7.94 10.77
N THR A 87 -7.68 -8.62 10.58
CA THR A 87 -7.60 -9.84 9.77
C THR A 87 -7.71 -11.11 10.61
N ARG A 88 -8.23 -12.18 9.98
CA ARG A 88 -8.20 -13.55 10.49
C ARG A 88 -6.92 -14.31 10.10
N ALA A 89 -6.06 -13.70 9.31
CA ALA A 89 -4.80 -14.27 8.86
C ALA A 89 -3.78 -14.30 10.02
N GLY A 90 -3.71 -15.41 10.72
CA GLY A 90 -2.94 -15.56 11.97
C GLY A 90 -1.43 -15.34 11.84
N PHE A 91 -0.86 -15.42 10.63
CA PHE A 91 0.56 -15.13 10.42
C PHE A 91 0.94 -13.71 10.84
N LEU A 92 0.05 -12.74 10.62
CA LEU A 92 0.34 -11.34 10.91
C LEU A 92 0.60 -11.10 12.40
N GLN A 93 -0.25 -11.64 13.27
CA GLN A 93 -0.07 -11.53 14.72
C GLN A 93 1.23 -12.20 15.17
N ARG A 94 1.59 -13.35 14.58
CA ARG A 94 2.86 -14.03 14.88
C ARG A 94 4.06 -13.22 14.42
N ASN A 95 3.99 -12.62 13.24
CA ASN A 95 5.04 -11.74 12.72
C ASN A 95 5.24 -10.49 13.58
N LEU A 96 4.17 -9.83 13.97
CA LEU A 96 4.23 -8.66 14.86
C LEU A 96 4.82 -9.02 16.24
N ALA A 97 4.44 -10.18 16.79
CA ALA A 97 5.03 -10.67 18.05
C ALA A 97 6.52 -11.00 17.89
N MET A 98 6.92 -11.61 16.77
CA MET A 98 8.34 -11.91 16.49
C MET A 98 9.14 -10.61 16.32
N LEU A 99 8.60 -9.61 15.62
CA LEU A 99 9.24 -8.31 15.46
C LEU A 99 9.42 -7.59 16.80
N ALA A 100 8.39 -7.61 17.66
CA ALA A 100 8.48 -7.04 19.00
C ALA A 100 9.58 -7.70 19.83
N ARG A 101 9.66 -9.02 19.79
CA ARG A 101 10.73 -9.79 20.45
C ARG A 101 12.13 -9.44 19.90
N ALA A 102 12.26 -9.33 18.58
CA ALA A 102 13.54 -8.96 17.96
C ALA A 102 13.98 -7.55 18.38
N ARG A 103 13.04 -6.58 18.44
CA ARG A 103 13.32 -5.21 18.93
C ARG A 103 13.72 -5.17 20.39
N GLU A 104 13.14 -6.03 21.25
CA GLU A 104 13.57 -6.16 22.65
C GLU A 104 15.02 -6.67 22.76
N GLU A 105 15.39 -7.65 21.97
CA GLU A 105 16.78 -8.17 21.96
C GLU A 105 17.78 -7.14 21.43
N GLU A 106 17.41 -6.36 20.41
CA GLU A 106 18.21 -5.24 19.90
C GLU A 106 18.45 -4.19 21.01
N ALA A 107 17.40 -3.82 21.73
CA ALA A 107 17.48 -2.85 22.82
C ALA A 107 18.40 -3.34 23.97
N LYS A 108 18.34 -4.63 24.32
CA LYS A 108 19.22 -5.23 25.35
C LYS A 108 20.69 -5.20 24.94
N GLN A 109 20.97 -5.40 23.65
CA GLN A 109 22.34 -5.37 23.12
C GLN A 109 22.90 -3.96 22.94
N ARG A 110 22.08 -2.91 23.15
CA ARG A 110 22.44 -1.49 22.95
C ARG A 110 23.02 -1.22 21.55
N ARG A 111 22.59 -1.96 20.54
CA ARG A 111 22.95 -1.80 19.14
C ARG A 111 21.70 -1.40 18.37
N ALA A 112 21.73 -0.28 17.66
CA ALA A 112 20.66 0.14 16.79
C ALA A 112 20.92 -0.32 15.35
N GLY A 113 19.85 -0.56 14.59
CA GLY A 113 19.93 -0.87 13.18
C GLY A 113 20.25 -2.33 12.85
N LEU A 114 20.02 -3.24 13.80
CA LEU A 114 20.15 -4.67 13.58
C LEU A 114 18.89 -5.30 12.99
N ILE A 115 17.74 -4.65 13.18
CA ILE A 115 16.44 -5.16 12.73
C ILE A 115 16.08 -4.50 11.41
N VAL A 116 15.49 -5.29 10.50
CA VAL A 116 14.99 -4.83 9.19
C VAL A 116 13.99 -3.69 9.34
N ASP A 117 14.04 -2.72 8.43
CA ASP A 117 13.18 -1.55 8.43
C ASP A 117 11.75 -1.87 7.90
N GLU A 118 10.89 -0.86 7.93
CA GLU A 118 9.50 -0.98 7.49
C GLU A 118 9.39 -1.17 5.98
N ASP A 119 10.30 -0.61 5.19
CA ASP A 119 10.32 -0.77 3.74
C ASP A 119 10.67 -2.20 3.36
N TRP A 120 11.64 -2.82 4.04
CA TRP A 120 11.94 -4.23 3.88
C TRP A 120 10.73 -5.11 4.25
N GLN A 121 10.07 -4.81 5.38
CA GLN A 121 8.89 -5.56 5.83
C GLN A 121 7.75 -5.47 4.82
N ALA A 122 7.45 -4.28 4.31
CA ALA A 122 6.42 -4.07 3.29
C ALA A 122 6.74 -4.85 2.01
N GLN A 123 7.99 -4.76 1.54
CA GLN A 123 8.43 -5.46 0.34
C GLN A 123 8.38 -6.98 0.52
N TRP A 124 8.74 -7.48 1.71
CA TRP A 124 8.67 -8.90 2.03
C TRP A 124 7.23 -9.46 1.88
N TYR A 125 6.22 -8.70 2.34
CA TYR A 125 4.81 -9.07 2.14
C TYR A 125 4.40 -8.97 0.67
N LEU A 126 4.81 -7.92 -0.03
CA LEU A 126 4.49 -7.72 -1.45
C LEU A 126 5.01 -8.87 -2.33
N ASP A 127 6.20 -9.39 -2.03
CA ASP A 127 6.79 -10.49 -2.81
C ASP A 127 6.06 -11.83 -2.63
N ARG A 128 5.37 -12.01 -1.50
CA ARG A 128 4.75 -13.29 -1.14
C ARG A 128 3.24 -13.33 -1.35
N MET A 129 2.61 -12.17 -1.43
CA MET A 129 1.17 -12.07 -1.67
C MET A 129 0.86 -11.84 -3.15
N PRO A 130 -0.21 -12.47 -3.68
CA PRO A 130 -0.64 -12.23 -5.06
C PRO A 130 -1.07 -10.77 -5.27
N PRO A 131 -1.00 -10.25 -6.53
CA PRO A 131 -1.33 -8.86 -6.84
C PRO A 131 -2.75 -8.42 -6.44
N HIS A 132 -3.72 -9.34 -6.45
CA HIS A 132 -5.12 -9.03 -6.09
C HIS A 132 -5.35 -8.85 -4.58
N VAL A 133 -4.35 -9.16 -3.73
CA VAL A 133 -4.44 -8.99 -2.28
C VAL A 133 -3.99 -7.58 -1.90
N HIS A 134 -4.93 -6.66 -1.88
CA HIS A 134 -4.73 -5.26 -1.50
C HIS A 134 -5.83 -4.72 -0.57
N ASN A 135 -6.56 -5.62 0.09
CA ASN A 135 -7.54 -5.29 1.12
C ASN A 135 -7.73 -6.47 2.08
N GLN A 136 -8.37 -6.20 3.22
CA GLN A 136 -8.60 -7.20 4.27
C GLN A 136 -9.38 -8.42 3.78
N HIS A 137 -10.46 -8.20 3.03
CA HIS A 137 -11.31 -9.29 2.54
C HIS A 137 -10.53 -10.23 1.60
N ALA A 138 -9.76 -9.67 0.68
CA ALA A 138 -8.93 -10.46 -0.24
C ALA A 138 -7.83 -11.22 0.51
N LEU A 139 -7.22 -10.61 1.53
CA LEU A 139 -6.23 -11.26 2.38
C LEU A 139 -6.83 -12.47 3.10
N ASP A 140 -7.97 -12.28 3.78
CA ASP A 140 -8.63 -13.33 4.55
C ASP A 140 -9.08 -14.49 3.64
N ALA A 141 -9.65 -14.17 2.47
CA ALA A 141 -10.08 -15.15 1.49
C ALA A 141 -8.92 -15.96 0.88
N TRP A 142 -7.83 -15.28 0.54
CA TRP A 142 -6.63 -15.92 0.01
C TRP A 142 -5.95 -16.79 1.07
N TYR A 143 -5.68 -16.22 2.25
CA TYR A 143 -5.02 -16.95 3.34
C TYR A 143 -5.82 -18.17 3.80
N GLY A 144 -7.15 -18.06 3.84
CA GLY A 144 -8.04 -19.16 4.21
C GLY A 144 -7.87 -20.39 3.32
N LYS A 145 -7.57 -20.21 2.05
CA LYS A 145 -7.40 -21.28 1.05
C LYS A 145 -5.99 -21.89 1.02
N LEU A 146 -5.01 -21.26 1.66
CA LEU A 146 -3.65 -21.76 1.65
C LEU A 146 -3.51 -23.04 2.48
N PRO A 147 -2.74 -24.04 2.01
CA PRO A 147 -2.34 -25.19 2.80
C PRO A 147 -1.40 -24.77 3.95
N ALA A 148 -1.31 -25.59 4.99
CA ALA A 148 -0.50 -25.28 6.18
C ALA A 148 0.99 -24.98 5.86
N ALA A 149 1.57 -25.70 4.90
CA ALA A 149 2.95 -25.48 4.48
C ALA A 149 3.18 -24.09 3.85
N GLU A 150 2.22 -23.59 3.07
CA GLU A 150 2.30 -22.25 2.48
C GLU A 150 2.04 -21.16 3.53
N LYS A 151 1.13 -21.40 4.48
CA LYS A 151 0.90 -20.50 5.61
C LYS A 151 2.17 -20.31 6.45
N ALA A 152 2.94 -21.39 6.68
CA ALA A 152 4.19 -21.33 7.42
C ALA A 152 5.25 -20.45 6.75
N LYS A 153 5.27 -20.37 5.41
CA LYS A 153 6.18 -19.50 4.66
C LYS A 153 5.89 -18.00 4.81
N LEU A 154 4.73 -17.65 5.36
CA LEU A 154 4.35 -16.27 5.65
C LEU A 154 4.75 -15.82 7.06
N GLU A 155 5.37 -16.68 7.85
CA GLU A 155 5.81 -16.38 9.20
C GLU A 155 7.30 -16.07 9.24
N TRP A 156 7.66 -14.99 9.94
CA TRP A 156 9.04 -14.60 10.14
C TRP A 156 9.71 -15.51 11.19
N SER A 157 10.92 -15.93 10.89
CA SER A 157 11.87 -16.38 11.90
C SER A 157 12.62 -15.17 12.48
N PHE A 158 13.31 -15.38 13.60
CA PHE A 158 14.16 -14.33 14.18
C PHE A 158 15.29 -13.91 13.21
N ASP A 159 15.86 -14.87 12.49
CA ASP A 159 16.96 -14.64 11.54
C ASP A 159 16.53 -13.85 10.31
N ASP A 160 15.26 -13.95 9.90
CA ASP A 160 14.70 -13.14 8.80
C ASP A 160 14.68 -11.64 9.13
N LEU A 161 14.58 -11.30 10.41
CA LEU A 161 14.45 -9.92 10.88
C LEU A 161 15.80 -9.26 11.15
N ILE A 162 16.91 -10.00 11.11
CA ILE A 162 18.25 -9.45 11.35
C ILE A 162 18.86 -8.95 10.04
N VAL A 163 19.29 -7.69 10.00
CA VAL A 163 20.02 -7.12 8.87
C VAL A 163 21.31 -7.89 8.63
N GLY A 164 21.49 -8.44 7.43
CA GLY A 164 22.63 -9.29 7.08
C GLY A 164 22.42 -10.79 7.36
N GLY A 165 21.19 -11.21 7.72
CA GLY A 165 20.77 -12.61 7.75
C GLY A 165 20.83 -13.26 6.36
N VAL A 166 20.66 -14.59 6.31
CA VAL A 166 20.81 -15.39 5.07
C VAL A 166 19.88 -14.91 3.95
N SER A 167 18.66 -14.48 4.29
CA SER A 167 17.69 -13.97 3.28
C SER A 167 18.09 -12.63 2.70
N ASP A 168 18.76 -11.79 3.48
CA ASP A 168 19.22 -10.46 3.07
C ASP A 168 20.49 -10.57 2.19
N ALA A 169 21.35 -11.54 2.47
CA ALA A 169 22.54 -11.82 1.67
C ALA A 169 22.23 -12.34 0.26
N GLU A 170 21.12 -13.07 0.09
CA GLU A 170 20.64 -13.52 -1.23
C GLU A 170 19.98 -12.41 -2.03
N ARG A 171 19.27 -11.52 -1.34
CA ARG A 171 18.48 -10.44 -1.97
C ARG A 171 19.31 -9.18 -2.26
N PHE A 172 20.28 -8.88 -1.41
CA PHE A 172 21.21 -7.76 -1.53
C PHE A 172 22.65 -8.26 -1.42
N PRO A 173 23.16 -8.97 -2.41
CA PRO A 173 24.50 -9.51 -2.35
C PRO A 173 25.53 -8.37 -2.25
N LYS A 174 26.32 -8.36 -1.19
CA LYS A 174 27.42 -7.39 -1.01
C LYS A 174 28.45 -7.47 -2.13
N HIS A 175 28.42 -8.57 -2.90
CA HIS A 175 29.31 -8.79 -4.04
C HIS A 175 28.57 -9.52 -5.14
N LEU A 176 28.68 -9.01 -6.37
CA LEU A 176 28.25 -9.74 -7.58
C LEU A 176 29.46 -10.40 -8.22
N ARG A 177 29.29 -11.65 -8.65
CA ARG A 177 30.31 -12.39 -9.38
C ARG A 177 29.97 -12.34 -10.87
N LEU A 178 30.85 -11.72 -11.66
CA LEU A 178 30.75 -11.67 -13.11
C LEU A 178 31.95 -12.40 -13.68
N GLY A 179 31.81 -13.69 -14.01
CA GLY A 179 32.93 -14.55 -14.36
C GLY A 179 33.92 -14.66 -13.19
N ASP A 180 35.20 -14.35 -13.42
CA ASP A 180 36.25 -14.39 -12.41
C ASP A 180 36.39 -13.08 -11.59
N VAL A 181 35.60 -12.07 -11.89
CA VAL A 181 35.68 -10.77 -11.21
C VAL A 181 34.61 -10.69 -10.12
N ARG A 182 35.04 -10.27 -8.91
CA ARG A 182 34.18 -10.02 -7.74
C ARG A 182 34.01 -8.51 -7.58
N LEU A 183 32.78 -8.03 -7.80
CA LEU A 183 32.42 -6.61 -7.68
C LEU A 183 31.71 -6.36 -6.33
N ALA A 184 32.16 -5.39 -5.58
CA ALA A 184 31.45 -4.91 -4.39
C ALA A 184 30.23 -4.05 -4.82
N VAL A 185 29.06 -4.34 -4.30
CA VAL A 185 27.81 -3.60 -4.58
C VAL A 185 27.50 -2.72 -3.38
N ASN A 186 27.33 -1.43 -3.63
CA ASN A 186 26.94 -0.45 -2.63
C ASN A 186 25.52 0.00 -2.96
N TYR A 187 24.56 -0.34 -2.11
CA TYR A 187 23.18 0.11 -2.18
C TYR A 187 23.09 1.48 -1.48
N ARG A 188 22.64 2.49 -2.19
CA ARG A 188 22.35 3.83 -1.64
C ARG A 188 20.85 4.02 -1.56
#